data_088b8d7793489d3d87e34635ad3ab90d
#
_entry.id   088b8d7793489d3d87e34635ad3ab90d
#
_cell.length_a   1.000
_cell.length_b   1.000
_cell.length_c   1.000
_cell.angle_alpha   90.00
_cell.angle_beta   90.00
_cell.angle_gamma   90.00
#
_symmetry.space_group_name_H-M   'P 1'
#
loop_
_entity.id
_entity.type
_entity.pdbx_description
1 polymer ?
#
loop_
_entity_poly.entity_id
_entity_poly.type
_entity_poly.pdbx_seq_one_letter_code
_entity_poly.pdbx_strand_id
1 'polypeptide(L)'
;GTKVGALMGEAVVVTNPNIELTRGLIKHRGAMLAKGWLLGVQFDTLFTGDLYLKISRNAVDQAMRLRRGMEQKGYKAYIDSPTNQQFFVMSNNKMEELAQKAAFDYITPAGDGHSVVRFATSWATTSEQVDALLSLL
;
A
#
# COMPACT_ATOMS: atom_id res chain seq x y z
N GLY A 1 5.54 -4.98 5.45
CA GLY A 1 4.92 -6.04 6.26
C GLY A 1 3.42 -5.88 6.49
N THR A 2 2.96 -4.68 6.89
CA THR A 2 1.56 -4.46 7.34
C THR A 2 0.50 -4.63 6.23
N LYS A 3 0.83 -4.38 4.98
CA LYS A 3 -0.12 -4.56 3.85
C LYS A 3 -0.27 -6.02 3.40
N VAL A 4 0.51 -6.92 3.99
CA VAL A 4 0.42 -8.38 3.79
C VAL A 4 0.15 -9.15 5.09
N GLY A 5 -0.40 -8.48 6.10
CA GLY A 5 -0.89 -9.10 7.34
C GLY A 5 0.13 -9.23 8.47
N ALA A 6 1.37 -8.77 8.31
CA ALA A 6 2.29 -8.69 9.45
C ALA A 6 1.85 -7.59 10.43
N LEU A 7 1.97 -7.84 11.71
CA LEU A 7 1.62 -6.88 12.76
C LEU A 7 2.58 -5.70 12.77
N MET A 8 3.87 -5.97 12.52
CA MET A 8 4.95 -4.97 12.56
C MET A 8 6.17 -5.48 11.81
N GLY A 9 7.07 -4.56 11.48
CA GLY A 9 8.38 -4.83 10.89
C GLY A 9 8.36 -4.91 9.37
N GLU A 10 9.58 -4.91 8.83
CA GLU A 10 9.86 -5.02 7.40
C GLU A 10 10.96 -6.06 7.16
N ALA A 11 10.92 -6.68 5.99
CA ALA A 11 12.01 -7.52 5.50
C ALA A 11 12.86 -6.71 4.52
N VAL A 12 14.15 -6.61 4.79
CA VAL A 12 15.11 -5.92 3.92
C VAL A 12 16.05 -6.95 3.29
N VAL A 13 16.00 -7.05 1.97
CA VAL A 13 16.88 -7.93 1.20
C VAL A 13 17.95 -7.08 0.51
N VAL A 14 19.22 -7.32 0.84
CA VAL A 14 20.34 -6.63 0.24
C VAL A 14 20.99 -7.56 -0.78
N THR A 15 20.94 -7.15 -2.05
CA THR A 15 21.52 -7.90 -3.18
C THR A 15 22.83 -7.30 -3.67
N ASN A 16 23.17 -6.07 -3.24
CA ASN A 16 24.43 -5.44 -3.59
C ASN A 16 25.56 -5.95 -2.69
N PRO A 17 26.58 -6.63 -3.21
CA PRO A 17 27.68 -7.18 -2.39
C PRO A 17 28.54 -6.10 -1.72
N ASN A 18 28.46 -4.84 -2.15
CA ASN A 18 29.19 -3.73 -1.55
C ASN A 18 28.47 -3.12 -0.34
N ILE A 19 27.25 -3.57 -0.02
CA ILE A 19 26.51 -3.12 1.14
C ILE A 19 26.55 -4.21 2.21
N GLU A 20 27.29 -3.95 3.27
CA GLU A 20 27.37 -4.86 4.41
C GLU A 20 26.35 -4.45 5.49
N LEU A 21 25.32 -5.27 5.70
CA LEU A 21 24.40 -5.15 6.83
C LEU A 21 24.91 -6.01 7.99
N THR A 22 25.74 -5.43 8.85
CA THR A 22 26.20 -6.14 10.05
C THR A 22 25.18 -6.04 11.18
N ARG A 23 25.14 -7.05 12.05
CA ARG A 23 24.35 -6.99 13.29
C ARG A 23 24.74 -5.79 14.15
N GLY A 24 26.02 -5.38 14.10
CA GLY A 24 26.52 -4.19 14.79
C GLY A 24 25.84 -2.90 14.31
N LEU A 25 25.71 -2.71 13.00
CA LEU A 25 25.01 -1.55 12.42
C LEU A 25 23.52 -1.56 12.78
N ILE A 26 22.86 -2.70 12.70
CA ILE A 26 21.45 -2.86 13.08
C ILE A 26 21.25 -2.48 14.56
N LYS A 27 22.14 -2.97 15.44
CA LYS A 27 22.10 -2.65 16.87
C LYS A 27 22.36 -1.18 17.15
N HIS A 28 23.36 -0.60 16.48
CA HIS A 28 23.73 0.81 16.62
C HIS A 28 22.56 1.74 16.25
N ARG A 29 21.74 1.37 15.26
CA ARG A 29 20.54 2.10 14.83
C ARG A 29 19.30 1.78 15.65
N GLY A 30 19.41 1.02 16.73
CA GLY A 30 18.28 0.66 17.60
C GLY A 30 17.31 -0.36 17.03
N ALA A 31 17.62 -0.98 15.88
CA ALA A 31 16.73 -1.89 15.18
C ALA A 31 16.87 -3.37 15.62
N MET A 32 17.76 -3.67 16.57
CA MET A 32 17.89 -5.02 17.11
C MET A 32 17.04 -5.15 18.39
N LEU A 33 15.86 -5.74 18.23
CA LEU A 33 14.96 -5.99 19.35
C LEU A 33 15.43 -7.23 20.15
N ALA A 34 15.33 -7.17 21.48
CA ALA A 34 15.60 -8.32 22.37
C ALA A 34 14.70 -9.52 22.02
N LYS A 35 13.48 -9.27 21.59
CA LYS A 35 12.50 -10.26 21.14
C LYS A 35 12.28 -10.22 19.63
N GLY A 36 13.34 -10.02 18.87
CA GLY A 36 13.29 -9.96 17.39
C GLY A 36 12.74 -11.21 16.71
N TRP A 37 12.74 -12.34 17.40
CA TRP A 37 12.11 -13.57 16.92
C TRP A 37 10.61 -13.39 16.61
N LEU A 38 9.91 -12.46 17.27
CA LEU A 38 8.52 -12.12 16.96
C LEU A 38 8.36 -11.59 15.53
N LEU A 39 9.35 -10.82 15.04
CA LEU A 39 9.39 -10.39 13.64
C LEU A 39 9.75 -11.58 12.73
N GLY A 40 10.75 -12.37 13.14
CA GLY A 40 11.20 -13.54 12.40
C GLY A 40 10.08 -14.53 12.12
N VAL A 41 9.26 -14.87 13.11
CA VAL A 41 8.12 -15.80 12.96
C VAL A 41 7.09 -15.28 11.95
N GLN A 42 6.81 -13.98 11.94
CA GLN A 42 5.88 -13.39 10.96
C GLN A 42 6.40 -13.54 9.52
N PHE A 43 7.67 -13.22 9.29
CA PHE A 43 8.27 -13.30 7.95
C PHE A 43 8.55 -14.75 7.53
N ASP A 44 8.93 -15.62 8.45
CA ASP A 44 9.05 -17.05 8.18
C ASP A 44 7.70 -17.63 7.70
N THR A 45 6.62 -17.31 8.40
CA THR A 45 5.26 -17.70 7.99
C THR A 45 4.89 -17.12 6.62
N LEU A 46 5.14 -15.82 6.39
CA LEU A 46 4.81 -15.16 5.13
C LEU A 46 5.58 -15.76 3.93
N PHE A 47 6.84 -16.13 4.11
CA PHE A 47 7.67 -16.67 3.03
C PHE A 47 7.58 -18.19 2.87
N THR A 48 6.81 -18.86 3.73
CA THR A 48 6.56 -20.29 3.60
C THR A 48 5.41 -20.56 2.63
N GLY A 49 5.60 -21.50 1.71
CA GLY A 49 4.55 -22.01 0.79
C GLY A 49 3.92 -20.92 -0.10
N ASP A 50 4.69 -19.92 -0.52
CA ASP A 50 4.27 -18.80 -1.37
C ASP A 50 3.13 -17.95 -0.77
N LEU A 51 2.93 -17.99 0.54
CA LEU A 51 1.84 -17.26 1.19
C LEU A 51 1.95 -15.75 0.90
N TYR A 52 3.14 -15.17 1.03
CA TYR A 52 3.37 -13.76 0.73
C TYR A 52 2.90 -13.38 -0.68
N LEU A 53 3.25 -14.16 -1.69
CA LEU A 53 2.87 -13.90 -3.08
C LEU A 53 1.35 -14.02 -3.28
N LYS A 54 0.72 -15.03 -2.67
CA LYS A 54 -0.73 -15.24 -2.77
C LYS A 54 -1.54 -14.08 -2.19
N ILE A 55 -1.20 -13.64 -0.98
CA ILE A 55 -1.94 -12.56 -0.32
C ILE A 55 -1.59 -11.18 -0.89
N SER A 56 -0.34 -10.96 -1.36
CA SER A 56 0.04 -9.73 -2.06
C SER A 56 -0.69 -9.58 -3.39
N ARG A 57 -0.94 -10.68 -4.09
CA ARG A 57 -1.69 -10.68 -5.35
C ARG A 57 -3.08 -10.09 -5.16
N ASN A 58 -3.81 -10.48 -4.08
CA ASN A 58 -5.11 -9.88 -3.80
C ASN A 58 -5.01 -8.35 -3.67
N ALA A 59 -4.01 -7.84 -2.94
CA ALA A 59 -3.83 -6.39 -2.78
C ALA A 59 -3.66 -5.69 -4.14
N VAL A 60 -2.86 -6.25 -5.05
CA VAL A 60 -2.63 -5.69 -6.39
C VAL A 60 -3.87 -5.83 -7.27
N ASP A 61 -4.54 -6.97 -7.25
CA ASP A 61 -5.74 -7.21 -8.07
C ASP A 61 -6.87 -6.23 -7.70
N GLN A 62 -7.08 -5.97 -6.39
CA GLN A 62 -8.05 -4.98 -5.92
C GLN A 62 -7.63 -3.54 -6.28
N ALA A 63 -6.34 -3.23 -6.24
CA ALA A 63 -5.84 -1.93 -6.70
C ALA A 63 -6.08 -1.72 -8.20
N MET A 64 -5.86 -2.75 -9.03
CA MET A 64 -6.11 -2.68 -10.47
C MET A 64 -7.62 -2.64 -10.78
N ARG A 65 -8.47 -3.29 -9.95
CA ARG A 65 -9.93 -3.15 -10.04
C ARG A 65 -10.35 -1.70 -9.76
N LEU A 66 -9.85 -1.12 -8.66
CA LEU A 66 -10.09 0.28 -8.32
C LEU A 66 -9.64 1.21 -9.44
N ARG A 67 -8.43 1.02 -9.95
CA ARG A 67 -7.88 1.84 -11.04
C ARG A 67 -8.80 1.85 -12.25
N ARG A 68 -9.18 0.67 -12.74
CA ARG A 68 -10.08 0.57 -13.90
C ARG A 68 -11.42 1.28 -13.66
N GLY A 69 -11.99 1.11 -12.47
CA GLY A 69 -13.26 1.75 -12.11
C GLY A 69 -13.14 3.28 -12.03
N MET A 70 -12.05 3.81 -11.48
CA MET A 70 -11.75 5.24 -11.45
C MET A 70 -11.58 5.82 -12.85
N GLU A 71 -10.79 5.18 -13.71
CA GLU A 71 -10.56 5.60 -15.09
C GLU A 71 -11.87 5.59 -15.91
N GLN A 72 -12.73 4.57 -15.75
CA GLN A 72 -14.06 4.51 -16.38
C GLN A 72 -14.99 5.66 -15.96
N LYS A 73 -14.81 6.17 -14.74
CA LYS A 73 -15.52 7.35 -14.23
C LYS A 73 -14.86 8.68 -14.62
N GLY A 74 -13.79 8.65 -15.41
CA GLY A 74 -13.12 9.83 -15.93
C GLY A 74 -12.03 10.41 -15.03
N TYR A 75 -11.67 9.74 -13.92
CA TYR A 75 -10.56 10.19 -13.09
C TYR A 75 -9.23 9.87 -13.74
N LYS A 76 -8.34 10.87 -13.78
CA LYS A 76 -7.00 10.71 -14.36
C LYS A 76 -6.04 10.14 -13.34
N ALA A 77 -5.40 9.02 -13.68
CA ALA A 77 -4.27 8.52 -12.91
C ALA A 77 -3.11 9.53 -12.93
N TYR A 78 -2.56 9.85 -11.77
CA TYR A 78 -1.44 10.78 -11.64
C TYR A 78 -0.13 10.14 -12.08
N ILE A 79 0.05 8.87 -11.73
CA ILE A 79 1.19 8.02 -12.13
C ILE A 79 0.70 6.64 -12.55
N ASP A 80 1.46 5.98 -13.40
CA ASP A 80 1.23 4.57 -13.73
C ASP A 80 1.84 3.68 -12.65
N SER A 81 0.99 3.27 -11.68
CA SER A 81 1.42 2.44 -10.55
C SER A 81 0.98 0.99 -10.74
N PRO A 82 1.91 0.03 -10.85
CA PRO A 82 1.59 -1.40 -10.86
C PRO A 82 1.43 -2.00 -9.45
N THR A 83 1.38 -1.17 -8.42
CA THR A 83 1.38 -1.60 -7.02
C THR A 83 -0.02 -1.52 -6.39
N ASN A 84 -0.10 -1.86 -5.11
CA ASN A 84 -1.31 -1.69 -4.30
C ASN A 84 -1.65 -0.23 -3.96
N GLN A 85 -0.85 0.74 -4.41
CA GLN A 85 -1.08 2.16 -4.20
C GLN A 85 -1.48 2.81 -5.52
N GLN A 86 -2.64 3.45 -5.56
CA GLN A 86 -3.16 4.11 -6.75
C GLN A 86 -3.35 5.60 -6.49
N PHE A 87 -2.91 6.42 -7.42
CA PHE A 87 -2.86 7.87 -7.29
C PHE A 87 -3.72 8.52 -8.37
N PHE A 88 -4.65 9.38 -7.97
CA PHE A 88 -5.57 10.05 -8.89
C PHE A 88 -5.62 11.55 -8.66
N VAL A 89 -5.85 12.29 -9.75
CA VAL A 89 -6.18 13.71 -9.67
C VAL A 89 -7.69 13.83 -9.43
N MET A 90 -8.07 14.57 -8.40
CA MET A 90 -9.46 14.79 -8.00
C MET A 90 -9.69 16.28 -7.70
N SER A 91 -10.87 16.81 -8.04
CA SER A 91 -11.21 18.18 -7.64
C SER A 91 -11.33 18.28 -6.10
N ASN A 92 -10.93 19.42 -5.54
CA ASN A 92 -10.94 19.61 -4.09
C ASN A 92 -12.36 19.44 -3.51
N ASN A 93 -13.40 19.91 -4.20
CA ASN A 93 -14.80 19.74 -3.77
C ASN A 93 -15.19 18.26 -3.69
N LYS A 94 -14.81 17.45 -4.71
CA LYS A 94 -15.10 16.01 -4.68
C LYS A 94 -14.30 15.28 -3.62
N MET A 95 -13.06 15.71 -3.40
CA MET A 95 -12.21 15.18 -2.33
C MET A 95 -12.83 15.42 -0.95
N GLU A 96 -13.34 16.64 -0.69
CA GLU A 96 -14.02 16.99 0.57
C GLU A 96 -15.31 16.19 0.78
N GLU A 97 -16.11 16.02 -0.27
CA GLU A 97 -17.31 15.18 -0.23
C GLU A 97 -16.96 13.72 0.09
N LEU A 98 -15.95 13.16 -0.59
CA LEU A 98 -15.54 11.78 -0.41
C LEU A 98 -14.96 11.54 0.99
N ALA A 99 -14.23 12.51 1.55
CA ALA A 99 -13.63 12.42 2.89
C ALA A 99 -14.67 12.24 4.02
N GLN A 100 -15.94 12.58 3.78
CA GLN A 100 -17.02 12.33 4.73
C GLN A 100 -17.46 10.86 4.78
N LYS A 101 -17.10 10.06 3.77
CA LYS A 101 -17.61 8.70 3.56
C LYS A 101 -16.52 7.64 3.43
N ALA A 102 -15.32 8.05 3.04
CA ALA A 102 -14.19 7.14 2.79
C ALA A 102 -12.87 7.76 3.22
N ALA A 103 -11.95 6.91 3.70
CA ALA A 103 -10.59 7.32 4.04
C ALA A 103 -9.66 7.14 2.83
N PHE A 104 -8.82 8.15 2.59
CA PHE A 104 -7.75 8.15 1.61
C PHE A 104 -6.65 9.12 2.06
N ASP A 105 -5.51 9.11 1.39
CA ASP A 105 -4.43 10.04 1.70
C ASP A 105 -4.41 11.21 0.71
N TYR A 106 -4.31 12.42 1.22
CA TYR A 106 -3.91 13.58 0.44
C TYR A 106 -2.40 13.55 0.22
N ILE A 107 -1.94 13.81 -1.00
CA ILE A 107 -0.51 13.75 -1.35
C ILE A 107 0.05 15.15 -1.66
N THR A 108 -0.53 15.86 -2.63
CA THR A 108 -0.03 17.16 -3.08
C THR A 108 -1.11 17.92 -3.86
N PRO A 109 -1.02 19.25 -3.96
CA PRO A 109 -1.83 20.00 -4.92
C PRO A 109 -1.52 19.57 -6.36
N ALA A 110 -2.54 19.58 -7.23
CA ALA A 110 -2.39 19.34 -8.66
C ALA A 110 -2.68 20.57 -9.53
N GLY A 111 -2.88 21.74 -8.91
CA GLY A 111 -3.27 22.99 -9.58
C GLY A 111 -4.77 23.09 -9.88
N ASP A 112 -5.24 24.28 -10.21
CA ASP A 112 -6.61 24.56 -10.69
C ASP A 112 -7.74 23.93 -9.85
N GLY A 113 -7.61 24.01 -8.52
CA GLY A 113 -8.61 23.44 -7.61
C GLY A 113 -8.63 21.92 -7.56
N HIS A 114 -7.54 21.26 -7.93
CA HIS A 114 -7.38 19.82 -7.89
C HIS A 114 -6.25 19.40 -6.96
N SER A 115 -6.32 18.19 -6.47
CA SER A 115 -5.31 17.54 -5.63
C SER A 115 -5.06 16.11 -6.07
N VAL A 116 -3.87 15.61 -5.75
CA VAL A 116 -3.52 14.20 -5.89
C VAL A 116 -3.92 13.48 -4.60
N VAL A 117 -4.74 12.46 -4.74
CA VAL A 117 -5.13 11.56 -3.66
C VAL A 117 -4.57 10.16 -3.88
N ARG A 118 -4.30 9.45 -2.79
CA ARG A 118 -3.83 8.06 -2.82
C ARG A 118 -4.83 7.13 -2.17
N PHE A 119 -5.15 6.06 -2.86
CA PHE A 119 -5.83 4.90 -2.30
C PHE A 119 -4.85 3.75 -2.17
N ALA A 120 -4.91 3.01 -1.06
CA ALA A 120 -4.06 1.85 -0.82
C ALA A 120 -4.91 0.64 -0.46
N THR A 121 -4.73 -0.44 -1.19
CA THR A 121 -5.33 -1.74 -0.90
C THR A 121 -4.39 -2.60 -0.08
N SER A 122 -4.89 -3.67 0.49
CA SER A 122 -4.13 -4.62 1.29
C SER A 122 -4.58 -6.05 1.04
N TRP A 123 -3.92 -6.99 1.70
CA TRP A 123 -4.28 -8.40 1.70
C TRP A 123 -5.75 -8.67 2.10
N ALA A 124 -6.34 -7.79 2.92
CA ALA A 124 -7.70 -7.92 3.43
C ALA A 124 -8.75 -7.12 2.63
N THR A 125 -8.34 -6.35 1.62
CA THR A 125 -9.28 -5.59 0.79
C THR A 125 -10.14 -6.54 -0.04
N THR A 126 -11.47 -6.35 0.02
CA THR A 126 -12.43 -7.15 -0.76
C THR A 126 -12.93 -6.41 -1.99
N SER A 127 -13.49 -7.15 -2.96
CA SER A 127 -14.10 -6.58 -4.17
C SER A 127 -15.28 -5.66 -3.82
N GLU A 128 -16.08 -6.06 -2.83
CA GLU A 128 -17.26 -5.31 -2.36
C GLU A 128 -16.86 -3.95 -1.77
N GLN A 129 -15.72 -3.89 -1.06
CA GLN A 129 -15.20 -2.62 -0.53
C GLN A 129 -14.74 -1.70 -1.67
N VAL A 130 -14.11 -2.24 -2.70
CA VAL A 130 -13.72 -1.46 -3.89
C VAL A 130 -14.95 -0.96 -4.63
N ASP A 131 -15.96 -1.81 -4.83
CA ASP A 131 -17.21 -1.44 -5.50
C ASP A 131 -17.99 -0.39 -4.69
N ALA A 132 -18.04 -0.52 -3.37
CA ALA A 132 -18.63 0.47 -2.48
C ALA A 132 -17.94 1.85 -2.62
N LEU A 133 -16.59 1.88 -2.63
CA LEU A 133 -15.85 3.12 -2.87
C LEU A 133 -16.17 3.70 -4.25
N LEU A 134 -16.16 2.88 -5.29
CA LEU A 134 -16.48 3.32 -6.65
C LEU A 134 -17.91 3.88 -6.76
N SER A 135 -18.86 3.38 -5.98
CA SER A 135 -20.25 3.89 -5.97
C SER A 135 -20.40 5.29 -5.37
N LEU A 136 -19.40 5.76 -4.60
CA LEU A 136 -19.36 7.11 -4.03
C LEU A 136 -18.81 8.17 -5.00
N LEU A 137 -18.22 7.74 -6.09
CA LEU A 137 -17.57 8.56 -7.10
C LEU A 137 -18.47 8.76 -8.32
#